data_02dea14635c1560b06c130b65ac44444
#
_entry.id   02dea14635c1560b06c130b65ac44444
#
_cell.length_a   1.000
_cell.length_b   1.000
_cell.length_c   1.000
_cell.angle_alpha   90.00
_cell.angle_beta   90.00
_cell.angle_gamma   90.00
#
_symmetry.space_group_name_H-M   'P 1'
#
loop_
_entity.id
_entity.type
_entity.pdbx_description
1 polymer ?
#
loop_
_entity_poly.entity_id
_entity_poly.type
_entity_poly.pdbx_seq_one_letter_code
_entity_poly.pdbx_strand_id
1 'polypeptide(L)'
;MLDSLRTRIHEDEDGFTLIELLIVIVILGVLAGIVVFAIGGINDSSKTSACKSDLKTVETATEAFYASASPHAYPATIAAMVPGFLKEVPSSSDYTITLGAGGVVTASHGAGVAGCP
;
A
#
# COMPACT_ATOMS: atom_id res chain seq x y z
N MET A 1 55.76 -18.28 -8.11
CA MET A 1 55.05 -17.02 -8.20
C MET A 1 53.56 -17.21 -8.44
N LEU A 2 53.18 -18.02 -9.40
CA LEU A 2 51.78 -18.37 -9.63
C LEU A 2 51.14 -19.15 -8.48
N ASP A 3 51.90 -20.00 -7.82
CA ASP A 3 51.45 -20.79 -6.66
C ASP A 3 51.13 -19.88 -5.45
N SER A 4 51.90 -18.83 -5.26
CA SER A 4 51.66 -17.84 -4.19
C SER A 4 50.38 -17.07 -4.41
N LEU A 5 50.10 -16.70 -5.65
CA LEU A 5 48.85 -15.99 -6.04
C LEU A 5 47.65 -16.91 -5.90
N ARG A 6 47.79 -18.17 -6.30
CA ARG A 6 46.74 -19.17 -6.16
C ARG A 6 46.38 -19.43 -4.69
N THR A 7 47.39 -19.49 -3.83
CA THR A 7 47.18 -19.66 -2.40
C THR A 7 46.45 -18.46 -1.79
N ARG A 8 46.81 -17.27 -2.22
CA ARG A 8 46.14 -16.04 -1.74
C ARG A 8 44.67 -15.96 -2.19
N ILE A 9 44.40 -16.32 -3.42
CA ILE A 9 43.03 -16.39 -3.95
C ILE A 9 42.22 -17.42 -3.20
N HIS A 10 42.82 -18.58 -2.90
CA HIS A 10 42.18 -19.63 -2.12
C HIS A 10 41.91 -19.20 -0.68
N GLU A 11 42.81 -18.49 -0.05
CA GLU A 11 42.65 -17.97 1.28
C GLU A 11 41.52 -16.94 1.32
N ASP A 12 41.38 -16.10 0.30
CA ASP A 12 40.28 -15.14 0.18
C ASP A 12 38.94 -15.85 -0.06
N GLU A 13 38.91 -16.91 -0.87
CA GLU A 13 37.71 -17.72 -1.10
C GLU A 13 37.35 -18.56 0.12
N ASP A 14 38.37 -19.14 0.77
CA ASP A 14 38.23 -19.96 1.99
C ASP A 14 38.21 -19.09 3.25
N GLY A 15 38.26 -17.74 3.11
CA GLY A 15 38.32 -16.80 4.20
C GLY A 15 37.09 -16.74 5.08
N PHE A 16 35.97 -17.31 4.64
CA PHE A 16 34.78 -17.39 5.45
C PHE A 16 34.82 -18.57 6.40
N THR A 17 34.71 -18.30 7.67
CA THR A 17 34.64 -19.35 8.69
C THR A 17 33.18 -19.77 8.87
N LEU A 18 32.99 -20.94 9.44
CA LEU A 18 31.64 -21.42 9.78
C LEU A 18 30.92 -20.44 10.71
N ILE A 19 31.64 -19.88 11.65
CA ILE A 19 31.06 -18.94 12.61
C ILE A 19 30.65 -17.61 11.97
N GLU A 20 31.37 -17.14 10.95
CA GLU A 20 31.02 -15.94 10.19
C GLU A 20 29.69 -16.13 9.45
N LEU A 21 29.52 -17.25 8.78
CA LEU A 21 28.27 -17.58 8.11
C LEU A 21 27.13 -17.74 9.11
N LEU A 22 27.40 -18.37 10.24
CA LEU A 22 26.41 -18.54 11.30
C LEU A 22 25.91 -17.19 11.82
N ILE A 23 26.83 -16.27 12.11
CA ILE A 23 26.49 -14.93 12.59
C ILE A 23 25.64 -14.18 11.56
N VAL A 24 26.00 -14.28 10.28
CA VAL A 24 25.28 -13.60 9.20
C VAL A 24 23.84 -14.10 9.11
N ILE A 25 23.63 -15.41 9.10
CA ILE A 25 22.27 -15.96 9.01
C ILE A 25 21.43 -15.66 10.25
N VAL A 26 22.04 -15.60 11.42
CA VAL A 26 21.35 -15.21 12.67
C VAL A 26 20.90 -13.76 12.61
N ILE A 27 21.80 -12.86 12.19
CA ILE A 27 21.46 -11.43 12.04
C ILE A 27 20.35 -11.25 11.00
N LEU A 28 20.46 -11.90 9.86
CA LEU A 28 19.43 -11.82 8.82
C LEU A 28 18.10 -12.37 9.31
N GLY A 29 18.10 -13.44 10.06
CA GLY A 29 16.89 -14.02 10.63
C GLY A 29 16.20 -13.09 11.63
N VAL A 30 16.96 -12.44 12.49
CA VAL A 30 16.43 -11.46 13.45
C VAL A 30 15.85 -10.25 12.73
N LEU A 31 16.57 -9.70 11.75
CA LEU A 31 16.09 -8.56 10.98
C LEU A 31 14.84 -8.92 10.18
N ALA A 32 14.82 -10.08 9.56
CA ALA A 32 13.64 -10.57 8.83
C ALA A 32 12.44 -10.71 9.75
N GLY A 33 12.63 -11.23 10.97
CA GLY A 33 11.57 -11.36 11.96
C GLY A 33 10.98 -10.01 12.38
N ILE A 34 11.82 -9.01 12.60
CA ILE A 34 11.38 -7.66 12.95
C ILE A 34 10.57 -7.04 11.80
N VAL A 35 11.06 -7.17 10.57
CA VAL A 35 10.39 -6.62 9.39
C VAL A 35 9.01 -7.26 9.18
N VAL A 36 8.92 -8.57 9.27
CA VAL A 36 7.63 -9.28 9.10
C VAL A 36 6.63 -8.84 10.16
N PHE A 37 7.07 -8.68 11.39
CA PHE A 37 6.21 -8.22 12.48
C PHE A 37 5.74 -6.77 12.26
N ALA A 38 6.65 -5.90 11.82
CA ALA A 38 6.34 -4.49 11.55
C ALA A 38 5.40 -4.33 10.35
N ILE A 39 5.57 -5.12 9.29
CA ILE A 39 4.74 -5.07 8.08
C ILE A 39 3.28 -5.43 8.39
N GLY A 40 3.02 -6.36 9.31
CA GLY A 40 1.66 -6.72 9.70
C GLY A 40 0.84 -5.52 10.17
N GLY A 41 1.41 -4.69 11.05
CA GLY A 41 0.75 -3.48 11.54
C GLY A 41 0.69 -2.37 10.50
N ILE A 42 1.72 -2.23 9.67
CA ILE A 42 1.78 -1.24 8.59
C ILE A 42 0.73 -1.53 7.53
N ASN A 43 0.50 -2.81 7.18
CA ASN A 43 -0.49 -3.18 6.19
C ASN A 43 -1.90 -2.72 6.58
N ASP A 44 -2.32 -2.93 7.81
CA ASP A 44 -3.64 -2.51 8.28
C ASP A 44 -3.77 -1.00 8.29
N SER A 45 -2.73 -0.30 8.74
CA SER A 45 -2.66 1.16 8.72
C SER A 45 -2.69 1.71 7.29
N SER A 46 -1.99 1.07 6.36
CA SER A 46 -1.97 1.46 4.95
C SER A 46 -3.33 1.27 4.30
N LYS A 47 -4.02 0.19 4.58
CA LYS A 47 -5.37 -0.07 4.07
C LYS A 47 -6.36 0.98 4.57
N THR A 48 -6.31 1.31 5.85
CA THR A 48 -7.15 2.36 6.43
C THR A 48 -6.86 3.71 5.80
N SER A 49 -5.60 4.06 5.61
CA SER A 49 -5.21 5.32 4.96
C SER A 49 -5.64 5.38 3.51
N ALA A 50 -5.51 4.28 2.77
CA ALA A 50 -5.97 4.19 1.39
C ALA A 50 -7.48 4.37 1.30
N CYS A 51 -8.24 3.74 2.18
CA CYS A 51 -9.69 3.88 2.25
C CYS A 51 -10.10 5.32 2.51
N LYS A 52 -9.51 5.98 3.49
CA LYS A 52 -9.77 7.38 3.81
C LYS A 52 -9.40 8.30 2.65
N SER A 53 -8.30 8.04 1.98
CA SER A 53 -7.85 8.81 0.83
C SER A 53 -8.82 8.68 -0.35
N ASP A 54 -9.25 7.48 -0.66
CA ASP A 54 -10.23 7.23 -1.73
C ASP A 54 -11.58 7.85 -1.40
N LEU A 55 -12.03 7.71 -0.16
CA LEU A 55 -13.27 8.32 0.31
C LEU A 55 -13.22 9.84 0.12
N LYS A 56 -12.15 10.49 0.55
CA LYS A 56 -11.96 11.93 0.42
C LYS A 56 -11.88 12.37 -1.05
N THR A 57 -11.22 11.59 -1.88
CA THR A 57 -11.10 11.85 -3.32
C THR A 57 -12.48 11.82 -3.98
N VAL A 58 -13.29 10.81 -3.68
CA VAL A 58 -14.64 10.69 -4.23
C VAL A 58 -15.54 11.80 -3.70
N GLU A 59 -15.46 12.16 -2.43
CA GLU A 59 -16.20 13.27 -1.86
C GLU A 59 -15.87 14.58 -2.57
N THR A 60 -14.59 14.86 -2.78
CA THR A 60 -14.14 16.07 -3.46
C THR A 60 -14.61 16.11 -4.91
N ALA A 61 -14.50 14.99 -5.62
CA ALA A 61 -14.98 14.87 -7.00
C ALA A 61 -16.49 15.08 -7.09
N THR A 62 -17.25 14.54 -6.14
CA THR A 62 -18.69 14.68 -6.05
C THR A 62 -19.10 16.14 -5.89
N GLU A 63 -18.43 16.88 -5.02
CA GLU A 63 -18.70 18.30 -4.83
C GLU A 63 -18.29 19.13 -6.06
N ALA A 64 -17.18 18.80 -6.69
CA ALA A 64 -16.75 19.46 -7.93
C ALA A 64 -17.75 19.21 -9.06
N PHE A 65 -18.27 18.01 -9.17
CA PHE A 65 -19.30 17.68 -10.14
C PHE A 65 -20.55 18.51 -9.91
N TYR A 66 -21.01 18.58 -8.67
CA TYR A 66 -22.17 19.38 -8.31
C TYR A 66 -21.98 20.86 -8.68
N ALA A 67 -20.81 21.41 -8.37
CA ALA A 67 -20.52 22.82 -8.62
C ALA A 67 -20.47 23.15 -10.12
N SER A 68 -20.05 22.21 -10.96
CA SER A 68 -19.92 22.43 -12.41
C SER A 68 -21.17 22.02 -13.21
N ALA A 69 -22.08 21.25 -12.62
CA ALA A 69 -23.30 20.84 -13.29
C ALA A 69 -24.28 22.00 -13.41
N SER A 70 -25.02 22.03 -14.49
CA SER A 70 -26.08 23.03 -14.71
C SER A 70 -27.34 22.35 -15.27
N PRO A 71 -28.46 22.27 -14.48
CA PRO A 71 -28.58 22.68 -13.08
C PRO A 71 -27.74 21.88 -12.13
N HIS A 72 -27.44 22.46 -10.97
CA HIS A 72 -26.64 21.78 -9.96
C HIS A 72 -27.29 20.47 -9.53
N ALA A 73 -26.57 19.39 -9.68
CA ALA A 73 -27.00 18.04 -9.31
C ALA A 73 -25.81 17.16 -8.97
N TYR A 74 -26.03 16.23 -8.07
CA TYR A 74 -25.01 15.26 -7.73
C TYR A 74 -25.00 14.13 -8.78
N PRO A 75 -23.82 13.51 -9.03
CA PRO A 75 -23.74 12.40 -9.97
C PRO A 75 -24.53 11.20 -9.44
N ALA A 76 -25.11 10.43 -10.35
CA ALA A 76 -25.85 9.23 -9.98
C ALA A 76 -24.93 8.08 -9.58
N THR A 77 -23.74 8.04 -10.17
CA THR A 77 -22.76 6.99 -9.93
C THR A 77 -21.35 7.58 -9.90
N ILE A 78 -20.42 6.85 -9.28
CA ILE A 78 -19.01 7.25 -9.29
C ILE A 78 -18.45 7.23 -10.72
N ALA A 79 -18.86 6.25 -11.52
CA ALA A 79 -18.45 6.14 -12.92
C ALA A 79 -18.84 7.38 -13.76
N ALA A 80 -19.90 8.06 -13.41
CA ALA A 80 -20.33 9.28 -14.11
C ALA A 80 -19.31 10.42 -13.97
N MET A 81 -18.44 10.37 -12.99
CA MET A 81 -17.39 11.37 -12.77
C MET A 81 -16.08 11.04 -13.48
N VAL A 82 -15.97 9.86 -14.07
CA VAL A 82 -14.77 9.42 -14.81
C VAL A 82 -14.94 9.76 -16.30
N PRO A 83 -13.95 10.32 -16.99
CA PRO A 83 -12.64 10.75 -16.51
C PRO A 83 -12.55 12.23 -16.07
N GLY A 84 -13.65 12.97 -16.10
CA GLY A 84 -13.64 14.42 -15.92
C GLY A 84 -13.21 14.87 -14.52
N PHE A 85 -13.70 14.23 -13.47
CA PHE A 85 -13.45 14.59 -12.08
C PHE A 85 -12.64 13.53 -11.35
N LEU A 86 -12.70 12.29 -11.80
CA LEU A 86 -11.90 11.17 -11.31
C LEU A 86 -11.17 10.55 -12.49
N LYS A 87 -9.95 10.12 -12.25
CA LYS A 87 -9.17 9.41 -13.25
C LYS A 87 -9.73 8.02 -13.51
N GLU A 88 -10.14 7.35 -12.42
CA GLU A 88 -10.71 6.01 -12.46
C GLU A 88 -11.62 5.80 -11.24
N VAL A 89 -12.49 4.83 -11.31
CA VAL A 89 -13.30 4.41 -10.16
C VAL A 89 -12.37 3.72 -9.15
N PRO A 90 -12.35 4.15 -7.88
CA PRO A 90 -11.54 3.49 -6.87
C PRO A 90 -11.93 2.00 -6.74
N SER A 91 -10.94 1.12 -6.78
CA SER A 91 -11.17 -0.30 -6.59
C SER A 91 -10.17 -0.88 -5.61
N SER A 92 -10.65 -1.69 -4.69
CA SER A 92 -9.84 -2.38 -3.69
C SER A 92 -10.54 -3.67 -3.29
N SER A 93 -9.76 -4.68 -2.93
CA SER A 93 -10.29 -5.91 -2.36
C SER A 93 -10.62 -5.77 -0.88
N ASP A 94 -10.14 -4.71 -0.23
CA ASP A 94 -10.24 -4.51 1.22
C ASP A 94 -11.43 -3.64 1.62
N TYR A 95 -11.91 -2.79 0.72
CA TYR A 95 -13.02 -1.87 0.98
C TYR A 95 -13.74 -1.52 -0.31
N THR A 96 -14.95 -0.98 -0.18
CA THR A 96 -15.75 -0.51 -1.32
C THR A 96 -16.24 0.90 -1.02
N ILE A 97 -16.05 1.82 -1.96
CA ILE A 97 -16.59 3.18 -1.88
C ILE A 97 -17.90 3.21 -2.64
N THR A 98 -18.94 3.71 -2.00
CA THR A 98 -20.28 3.83 -2.61
C THR A 98 -20.77 5.26 -2.56
N LEU A 99 -21.49 5.65 -3.62
CA LEU A 99 -22.13 6.94 -3.75
C LEU A 99 -23.63 6.77 -3.57
N GLY A 100 -24.18 7.40 -2.56
CA GLY A 100 -25.61 7.41 -2.28
C GLY A 100 -26.31 8.64 -2.81
N ALA A 101 -27.61 8.71 -2.58
CA ALA A 101 -28.42 9.86 -2.95
C ALA A 101 -27.97 11.14 -2.23
N GLY A 102 -28.04 12.27 -2.92
CA GLY A 102 -27.66 13.56 -2.34
C GLY A 102 -26.16 13.77 -2.18
N GLY A 103 -25.35 13.01 -2.91
CA GLY A 103 -23.90 13.16 -2.88
C GLY A 103 -23.22 12.56 -1.65
N VAL A 104 -23.90 11.70 -0.92
CA VAL A 104 -23.35 11.05 0.27
C VAL A 104 -22.40 9.93 -0.17
N VAL A 105 -21.15 10.02 0.25
CA VAL A 105 -20.13 9.02 -0.06
C VAL A 105 -19.84 8.22 1.20
N THR A 106 -19.92 6.89 1.08
CA THR A 106 -19.68 5.98 2.20
C THR A 106 -18.69 4.91 1.79
N ALA A 107 -18.03 4.33 2.78
CA ALA A 107 -17.13 3.20 2.57
C ALA A 107 -17.63 2.02 3.39
N SER A 108 -17.62 0.86 2.79
CA SER A 108 -17.80 -0.40 3.51
C SER A 108 -16.48 -1.18 3.46
N HIS A 109 -16.12 -1.78 4.56
CA HIS A 109 -14.82 -2.43 4.71
C HIS A 109 -14.92 -3.70 5.53
N GLY A 110 -13.97 -4.60 5.29
CA GLY A 110 -13.80 -5.80 6.10
C GLY A 110 -12.99 -5.55 7.37
N ALA A 111 -12.73 -6.62 8.10
CA ALA A 111 -11.84 -6.59 9.26
C ALA A 111 -10.44 -6.13 8.83
N GLY A 112 -9.80 -5.31 9.64
CA GLY A 112 -8.47 -4.78 9.35
C GLY A 112 -8.43 -3.40 8.70
N VAL A 113 -9.59 -2.86 8.34
CA VAL A 113 -9.69 -1.50 7.77
C VAL A 113 -10.52 -0.60 8.70
N ALA A 114 -10.42 -0.84 9.98
CA ALA A 114 -11.15 -0.08 10.99
C ALA A 114 -10.78 1.41 10.94
N GLY A 115 -11.78 2.28 11.08
CA GLY A 115 -11.57 3.72 11.09
C GLY A 115 -11.76 4.41 9.74
N CYS A 116 -12.15 3.67 8.70
CA CYS A 116 -12.65 4.26 7.46
C CYS A 116 -14.16 4.24 7.52
N PRO A 117 -14.81 5.39 7.61
CA PRO A 117 -16.27 5.47 7.73
C PRO A 117 -16.99 5.07 6.46
#